data_ee6a992abb6a57fef25b3fdfbd02293c
#
_entry.id   ee6a992abb6a57fef25b3fdfbd02293c
#
_cell.length_a   1.000
_cell.length_b   1.000
_cell.length_c   1.000
_cell.angle_alpha   90.00
_cell.angle_beta   90.00
_cell.angle_gamma   90.00
#
_symmetry.space_group_name_H-M   'P 1'
#
loop_
_entity.id
_entity.type
_entity.pdbx_description
1 polymer ?
#
loop_
_entity_poly.entity_id
_entity_poly.type
_entity_poly.pdbx_seq_one_letter_code
_entity_poly.pdbx_strand_id
1 'polypeptide(L)'
;MPPAAENAQGEVLLEGRRVSKRFGGLAALQGVDLKILRGEILGVIGPNGAGKTTLVNCISGLDKPTSGEILFKGVEITKMPSYAIGRMGIARTFQVVKPLKQLTVLDNVAVGAMFGARGKDRSTAEARRYAEEVLQRVGLEKWMTNRASELTLTDLKRLELAKALAMDPELLFLDEVMAGLNQTEIGRAMDLIRNINRSGVTLFVIEHVMKAIMGISDRVVVLHFGKKIAEGKPQEVIERPEVIEAYLGERFARRVRGEGNHP
;
A
#
# COMPACT_ATOMS: atom_id res chain seq x y z
N MET A 1 15.08 -20.85 14.51
CA MET A 1 13.64 -20.60 14.31
C MET A 1 13.19 -19.61 15.37
N PRO A 2 12.74 -18.41 15.05
CA PRO A 2 12.00 -17.60 16.01
C PRO A 2 10.61 -18.21 16.20
N PRO A 3 10.00 -18.14 17.41
CA PRO A 3 8.70 -18.72 17.67
C PRO A 3 7.63 -18.08 16.78
N ALA A 4 6.72 -18.93 16.31
CA ALA A 4 5.57 -18.55 15.51
C ALA A 4 4.76 -17.45 16.22
N ALA A 5 4.32 -16.47 15.46
CA ALA A 5 3.49 -15.35 15.88
C ALA A 5 2.05 -15.82 16.20
N GLU A 6 1.89 -16.52 17.32
CA GLU A 6 0.59 -16.80 17.91
C GLU A 6 0.26 -15.68 18.91
N ASN A 7 -0.24 -14.54 18.49
CA ASN A 7 -1.03 -13.57 19.27
C ASN A 7 -1.05 -12.13 18.70
N ALA A 8 -0.69 -11.93 17.42
CA ALA A 8 -0.69 -10.59 16.81
C ALA A 8 -2.02 -10.21 16.12
N GLN A 9 -3.02 -11.09 16.09
CA GLN A 9 -4.32 -10.81 15.49
C GLN A 9 -5.13 -9.90 16.43
N GLY A 10 -5.13 -8.60 16.08
CA GLY A 10 -5.88 -7.57 16.82
C GLY A 10 -5.05 -6.38 17.30
N GLU A 11 -3.70 -6.46 17.29
CA GLU A 11 -2.86 -5.31 17.63
C GLU A 11 -2.95 -4.23 16.55
N VAL A 12 -3.27 -3.00 16.97
CA VAL A 12 -3.28 -1.84 16.06
C VAL A 12 -1.85 -1.43 15.75
N LEU A 13 -1.41 -1.62 14.50
CA LEU A 13 -0.09 -1.23 14.02
C LEU A 13 -0.05 0.25 13.63
N LEU A 14 -1.10 0.74 12.94
CA LEU A 14 -1.25 2.14 12.57
C LEU A 14 -2.66 2.62 12.89
N GLU A 15 -2.76 3.83 13.43
CA GLU A 15 -4.03 4.50 13.70
C GLU A 15 -4.00 5.92 13.14
N GLY A 16 -4.98 6.25 12.29
CA GLY A 16 -5.30 7.61 11.86
C GLY A 16 -6.56 8.08 12.57
N ARG A 17 -6.49 9.23 13.23
CA ARG A 17 -7.60 9.83 13.97
C ARG A 17 -8.01 11.13 13.32
N ARG A 18 -9.22 11.18 12.75
CA ARG A 18 -9.82 12.35 12.11
C ARG A 18 -8.90 13.05 11.11
N VAL A 19 -8.15 12.24 10.34
CA VAL A 19 -7.13 12.74 9.40
C VAL A 19 -7.81 13.56 8.31
N SER A 20 -7.43 14.84 8.20
CA SER A 20 -7.94 15.76 7.19
C SER A 20 -6.79 16.38 6.40
N LYS A 21 -7.01 16.62 5.11
CA LYS A 21 -6.04 17.30 4.23
C LYS A 21 -6.76 18.25 3.28
N ARG A 22 -6.31 19.48 3.25
CA ARG A 22 -6.77 20.49 2.29
C ARG A 22 -5.62 20.96 1.42
N PHE A 23 -5.91 21.18 0.16
CA PHE A 23 -5.03 21.84 -0.81
C PHE A 23 -5.75 23.11 -1.28
N GLY A 24 -5.38 24.28 -0.72
CA GLY A 24 -6.16 25.49 -0.93
C GLY A 24 -7.64 25.31 -0.54
N GLY A 25 -8.54 25.54 -1.50
CA GLY A 25 -9.99 25.35 -1.29
C GLY A 25 -10.46 23.89 -1.30
N LEU A 26 -9.68 22.95 -1.86
CA LEU A 26 -10.08 21.55 -2.03
C LEU A 26 -9.82 20.74 -0.75
N ALA A 27 -10.87 20.13 -0.20
CA ALA A 27 -10.76 19.17 0.90
C ALA A 27 -10.54 17.76 0.35
N ALA A 28 -9.28 17.30 0.30
CA ALA A 28 -8.91 15.99 -0.24
C ALA A 28 -9.14 14.85 0.78
N LEU A 29 -9.07 15.13 2.09
CA LEU A 29 -9.46 14.23 3.18
C LEU A 29 -10.28 15.03 4.21
N GLN A 30 -11.31 14.38 4.77
CA GLN A 30 -12.31 15.02 5.63
C GLN A 30 -12.58 14.15 6.87
N GLY A 31 -11.69 14.21 7.86
CA GLY A 31 -11.85 13.52 9.14
C GLY A 31 -11.83 11.99 9.01
N VAL A 32 -10.89 11.44 8.27
CA VAL A 32 -10.79 9.98 8.05
C VAL A 32 -10.22 9.32 9.31
N ASP A 33 -10.99 8.40 9.88
CA ASP A 33 -10.54 7.48 10.92
C ASP A 33 -10.16 6.15 10.29
N LEU A 34 -8.96 5.65 10.59
CA LEU A 34 -8.42 4.43 10.03
C LEU A 34 -7.64 3.67 11.08
N LYS A 35 -7.79 2.34 11.12
CA LYS A 35 -6.91 1.44 11.87
C LYS A 35 -6.39 0.37 10.94
N ILE A 36 -5.10 0.07 11.05
CA ILE A 36 -4.44 -1.04 10.36
C ILE A 36 -3.97 -2.00 11.44
N LEU A 37 -4.41 -3.24 11.36
CA LEU A 37 -4.02 -4.28 12.30
C LEU A 37 -2.72 -4.95 11.85
N ARG A 38 -1.91 -5.38 12.79
CA ARG A 38 -0.67 -6.10 12.49
C ARG A 38 -0.97 -7.40 11.73
N GLY A 39 -0.27 -7.62 10.62
CA GLY A 39 -0.38 -8.83 9.81
C GLY A 39 -1.57 -8.86 8.87
N GLU A 40 -2.46 -7.85 8.87
CA GLU A 40 -3.58 -7.82 7.91
C GLU A 40 -3.15 -7.34 6.52
N ILE A 41 -3.95 -7.71 5.52
CA ILE A 41 -3.99 -7.06 4.21
C ILE A 41 -5.22 -6.15 4.18
N LEU A 42 -5.01 -4.84 4.38
CA LEU A 42 -6.07 -3.85 4.27
C LEU A 42 -6.18 -3.34 2.83
N GLY A 43 -7.29 -3.63 2.16
CA GLY A 43 -7.63 -3.06 0.87
C GLY A 43 -8.23 -1.66 1.01
N VAL A 44 -7.83 -0.73 0.15
CA VAL A 44 -8.46 0.61 0.09
C VAL A 44 -8.90 0.89 -1.33
N ILE A 45 -10.20 1.07 -1.48
CA ILE A 45 -10.87 1.29 -2.76
C ILE A 45 -11.62 2.62 -2.77
N GLY A 46 -12.04 3.04 -3.93
CA GLY A 46 -12.81 4.27 -4.16
C GLY A 46 -12.55 4.84 -5.55
N PRO A 47 -13.42 5.69 -6.07
CA PRO A 47 -13.24 6.35 -7.37
C PRO A 47 -11.96 7.18 -7.46
N ASN A 48 -11.63 7.63 -8.67
CA ASN A 48 -10.55 8.58 -8.86
C ASN A 48 -10.86 9.89 -8.12
N GLY A 49 -9.86 10.46 -7.45
CA GLY A 49 -10.08 11.64 -6.62
C GLY A 49 -10.70 11.37 -5.24
N ALA A 50 -10.97 10.12 -4.86
CA ALA A 50 -11.55 9.77 -3.55
C ALA A 50 -10.65 10.09 -2.35
N GLY A 51 -9.35 10.39 -2.55
CA GLY A 51 -8.40 10.73 -1.48
C GLY A 51 -7.42 9.60 -1.10
N LYS A 52 -7.44 8.44 -1.80
CA LYS A 52 -6.61 7.28 -1.47
C LYS A 52 -5.11 7.61 -1.42
N THR A 53 -4.56 8.15 -2.50
CA THR A 53 -3.15 8.54 -2.58
C THR A 53 -2.80 9.66 -1.59
N THR A 54 -3.73 10.60 -1.36
CA THR A 54 -3.56 11.64 -0.33
C THR A 54 -3.43 11.06 1.07
N LEU A 55 -4.24 10.04 1.40
CA LEU A 55 -4.17 9.34 2.69
C LEU A 55 -2.80 8.67 2.85
N VAL A 56 -2.33 7.92 1.85
CA VAL A 56 -0.99 7.30 1.87
C VAL A 56 0.12 8.35 1.96
N ASN A 57 0.01 9.47 1.25
CA ASN A 57 0.97 10.56 1.34
C ASN A 57 1.03 11.16 2.76
N CYS A 58 -0.13 11.33 3.41
CA CYS A 58 -0.17 11.81 4.80
C CYS A 58 0.49 10.81 5.76
N ILE A 59 0.22 9.51 5.62
CA ILE A 59 0.80 8.48 6.48
C ILE A 59 2.31 8.33 6.24
N SER A 60 2.75 8.37 4.99
CA SER A 60 4.18 8.24 4.64
C SER A 60 4.99 9.52 4.82
N GLY A 61 4.36 10.63 5.26
CA GLY A 61 5.00 11.91 5.55
C GLY A 61 5.44 12.71 4.32
N LEU A 62 4.99 12.34 3.12
CA LEU A 62 5.16 13.15 1.90
C LEU A 62 4.30 14.41 1.95
N ASP A 63 3.08 14.29 2.45
CA ASP A 63 2.21 15.41 2.79
C ASP A 63 1.97 15.43 4.30
N LYS A 64 1.75 16.63 4.86
CA LYS A 64 1.33 16.74 6.24
C LYS A 64 -0.21 16.89 6.28
N PRO A 65 -0.91 16.18 7.18
CA PRO A 65 -2.32 16.44 7.44
C PRO A 65 -2.54 17.92 7.80
N THR A 66 -3.69 18.46 7.43
CA THR A 66 -4.11 19.81 7.87
C THR A 66 -4.63 19.74 9.32
N SER A 67 -5.25 18.62 9.69
CA SER A 67 -5.68 18.31 11.06
C SER A 67 -5.82 16.81 11.25
N GLY A 68 -5.97 16.39 12.51
CA GLY A 68 -5.97 14.98 12.91
C GLY A 68 -4.58 14.47 13.26
N GLU A 69 -4.50 13.22 13.68
CA GLU A 69 -3.30 12.57 14.17
C GLU A 69 -3.08 11.25 13.46
N ILE A 70 -1.80 10.86 13.31
CA ILE A 70 -1.40 9.55 12.78
C ILE A 70 -0.40 8.96 13.76
N LEU A 71 -0.70 7.77 14.26
CA LEU A 71 0.14 7.03 15.18
C LEU A 71 0.59 5.72 14.52
N PHE A 72 1.86 5.39 14.66
CA PHE A 72 2.44 4.11 14.25
C PHE A 72 3.09 3.45 15.45
N LYS A 73 2.62 2.26 15.81
CA LYS A 73 3.03 1.55 17.05
C LYS A 73 2.86 2.43 18.32
N GLY A 74 1.77 3.19 18.35
CA GLY A 74 1.48 4.13 19.46
C GLY A 74 2.29 5.43 19.45
N VAL A 75 3.28 5.58 18.56
CA VAL A 75 4.10 6.80 18.43
C VAL A 75 3.47 7.72 17.38
N GLU A 76 3.30 9.00 17.73
CA GLU A 76 2.78 10.00 16.79
C GLU A 76 3.80 10.31 15.69
N ILE A 77 3.39 10.10 14.44
CA ILE A 77 4.20 10.34 13.25
C ILE A 77 3.69 11.51 12.37
N THR A 78 2.63 12.19 12.78
CA THR A 78 1.88 13.21 12.00
C THR A 78 2.79 14.26 11.36
N LYS A 79 3.80 14.72 12.09
CA LYS A 79 4.73 15.78 11.64
C LYS A 79 6.11 15.26 11.26
N MET A 80 6.35 13.94 11.35
CA MET A 80 7.65 13.36 11.06
C MET A 80 7.97 13.44 9.55
N PRO A 81 9.24 13.69 9.17
CA PRO A 81 9.65 13.63 7.78
C PRO A 81 9.63 12.18 7.26
N SER A 82 9.40 11.99 5.96
CA SER A 82 9.24 10.67 5.34
C SER A 82 10.41 9.71 5.59
N TYR A 83 11.65 10.21 5.61
CA TYR A 83 12.82 9.37 5.90
C TYR A 83 12.82 8.81 7.33
N ALA A 84 12.31 9.57 8.31
CA ALA A 84 12.19 9.10 9.68
C ALA A 84 11.09 8.05 9.82
N ILE A 85 9.96 8.26 9.14
CA ILE A 85 8.85 7.29 9.06
C ILE A 85 9.32 6.00 8.38
N GLY A 86 10.09 6.09 7.30
CA GLY A 86 10.68 4.92 6.65
C GLY A 86 11.57 4.10 7.58
N ARG A 87 12.39 4.77 8.41
CA ARG A 87 13.23 4.11 9.42
C ARG A 87 12.45 3.47 10.56
N MET A 88 11.21 3.88 10.80
CA MET A 88 10.33 3.24 11.78
C MET A 88 9.70 1.94 11.27
N GLY A 89 9.81 1.64 9.96
CA GLY A 89 9.29 0.42 9.36
C GLY A 89 8.06 0.63 8.49
N ILE A 90 7.84 1.84 7.96
CA ILE A 90 6.82 2.11 6.95
C ILE A 90 7.51 2.28 5.59
N ALA A 91 7.17 1.45 4.61
CA ALA A 91 7.62 1.61 3.23
C ALA A 91 6.44 1.72 2.27
N ARG A 92 6.70 2.20 1.06
CA ARG A 92 5.69 2.25 -0.01
C ARG A 92 6.32 2.01 -1.39
N THR A 93 5.52 1.46 -2.29
CA THR A 93 5.78 1.55 -3.73
C THR A 93 5.25 2.88 -4.27
N PHE A 94 5.81 3.35 -5.37
CA PHE A 94 5.34 4.54 -6.07
C PHE A 94 4.65 4.14 -7.37
N GLN A 95 3.53 4.77 -7.67
CA GLN A 95 2.79 4.57 -8.92
C GLN A 95 3.67 4.84 -10.16
N VAL A 96 4.49 5.88 -10.10
CA VAL A 96 5.50 6.15 -11.13
C VAL A 96 6.83 5.57 -10.69
N VAL A 97 7.28 4.54 -11.42
CA VAL A 97 8.55 3.86 -11.17
C VAL A 97 9.73 4.82 -11.35
N LYS A 98 10.56 4.96 -10.31
CA LYS A 98 11.76 5.81 -10.34
C LYS A 98 13.02 5.02 -9.98
N PRO A 99 13.50 4.16 -10.89
CA PRO A 99 14.72 3.41 -10.64
C PRO A 99 15.95 4.32 -10.73
N LEU A 100 17.00 3.96 -10.02
CA LEU A 100 18.35 4.52 -10.20
C LEU A 100 18.93 3.90 -11.46
N LYS A 101 18.62 4.48 -12.62
CA LYS A 101 18.79 3.90 -13.96
C LYS A 101 20.23 3.42 -14.26
N GLN A 102 21.24 4.11 -13.72
CA GLN A 102 22.65 3.81 -13.95
C GLN A 102 23.20 2.72 -13.02
N LEU A 103 22.49 2.42 -11.93
CA LEU A 103 22.86 1.36 -11.00
C LEU A 103 22.33 0.00 -11.49
N THR A 104 22.98 -1.07 -11.03
CA THR A 104 22.45 -2.42 -11.22
C THR A 104 21.13 -2.61 -10.49
N VAL A 105 20.37 -3.63 -10.87
CA VAL A 105 19.16 -4.05 -10.17
C VAL A 105 19.47 -4.36 -8.70
N LEU A 106 20.57 -5.07 -8.45
CA LEU A 106 21.06 -5.39 -7.10
C LEU A 106 21.34 -4.12 -6.29
N ASP A 107 22.07 -3.17 -6.86
CA ASP A 107 22.42 -1.93 -6.14
C ASP A 107 21.20 -1.05 -5.88
N ASN A 108 20.21 -1.02 -6.78
CA ASN A 108 18.93 -0.36 -6.54
C ASN A 108 18.24 -0.89 -5.27
N VAL A 109 18.23 -2.21 -5.08
CA VAL A 109 17.60 -2.84 -3.92
C VAL A 109 18.46 -2.69 -2.67
N ALA A 110 19.79 -2.79 -2.80
CA ALA A 110 20.72 -2.58 -1.70
C ALA A 110 20.61 -1.19 -1.07
N VAL A 111 20.33 -0.14 -1.87
CA VAL A 111 20.04 1.21 -1.34
C VAL A 111 18.81 1.15 -0.40
N GLY A 112 17.74 0.43 -0.74
CA GLY A 112 16.60 0.24 0.15
C GLY A 112 17.01 -0.41 1.48
N ALA A 113 17.85 -1.45 1.41
CA ALA A 113 18.35 -2.16 2.59
C ALA A 113 19.24 -1.29 3.50
N MET A 114 19.99 -0.36 2.93
CA MET A 114 20.88 0.56 3.70
C MET A 114 20.11 1.67 4.42
N PHE A 115 18.94 2.09 3.91
CA PHE A 115 18.21 3.25 4.44
C PHE A 115 16.88 2.89 5.13
N GLY A 116 16.50 1.62 5.13
CA GLY A 116 15.29 1.12 5.78
C GLY A 116 15.39 1.00 7.30
N ALA A 117 14.45 0.29 7.91
CA ALA A 117 14.30 0.18 9.37
C ALA A 117 15.56 -0.40 10.06
N ARG A 118 16.21 -1.36 9.42
CA ARG A 118 17.47 -1.98 9.91
C ARG A 118 18.72 -1.47 9.19
N GLY A 119 18.63 -0.40 8.42
CA GLY A 119 19.74 0.07 7.57
C GLY A 119 20.97 0.50 8.37
N LYS A 120 20.79 0.99 9.58
CA LYS A 120 21.91 1.39 10.47
C LYS A 120 22.80 0.22 10.91
N ASP A 121 22.24 -1.00 10.93
CA ASP A 121 22.88 -2.19 11.44
C ASP A 121 23.53 -3.02 10.31
N ARG A 122 23.46 -2.55 9.07
CA ARG A 122 23.98 -3.24 7.89
C ARG A 122 25.17 -2.54 7.27
N SER A 123 26.27 -3.26 7.10
CA SER A 123 27.34 -2.89 6.17
C SER A 123 26.85 -2.93 4.71
N THR A 124 27.57 -2.30 3.80
CA THR A 124 27.27 -2.35 2.36
C THR A 124 27.22 -3.79 1.82
N ALA A 125 28.13 -4.67 2.29
CA ALA A 125 28.17 -6.06 1.89
C ALA A 125 26.93 -6.85 2.38
N GLU A 126 26.49 -6.59 3.61
CA GLU A 126 25.27 -7.20 4.16
C GLU A 126 24.00 -6.68 3.49
N ALA A 127 23.95 -5.38 3.17
CA ALA A 127 22.84 -4.79 2.41
C ALA A 127 22.72 -5.43 1.01
N ARG A 128 23.83 -5.70 0.33
CA ARG A 128 23.83 -6.38 -0.98
C ARG A 128 23.39 -7.84 -0.85
N ARG A 129 23.87 -8.60 0.14
CA ARG A 129 23.39 -9.98 0.38
C ARG A 129 21.89 -10.02 0.65
N TYR A 130 21.40 -9.13 1.48
CA TYR A 130 19.96 -9.04 1.76
C TYR A 130 19.17 -8.64 0.50
N ALA A 131 19.72 -7.75 -0.32
CA ALA A 131 19.11 -7.39 -1.60
C ALA A 131 19.01 -8.59 -2.58
N GLU A 132 19.99 -9.50 -2.59
CA GLU A 132 19.92 -10.75 -3.38
C GLU A 132 18.74 -11.62 -2.93
N GLU A 133 18.57 -11.81 -1.62
CA GLU A 133 17.43 -12.56 -1.06
C GLU A 133 16.08 -11.92 -1.43
N VAL A 134 15.99 -10.59 -1.35
CA VAL A 134 14.77 -9.86 -1.74
C VAL A 134 14.50 -10.01 -3.25
N LEU A 135 15.52 -9.92 -4.10
CA LEU A 135 15.37 -10.09 -5.54
C LEU A 135 14.90 -11.49 -5.92
N GLN A 136 15.37 -12.54 -5.24
CA GLN A 136 14.85 -13.90 -5.39
C GLN A 136 13.36 -13.97 -5.01
N ARG A 137 12.95 -13.35 -3.92
CA ARG A 137 11.54 -13.32 -3.48
C ARG A 137 10.59 -12.68 -4.47
N VAL A 138 11.06 -11.69 -5.24
CA VAL A 138 10.23 -11.00 -6.25
C VAL A 138 10.45 -11.54 -7.68
N GLY A 139 11.31 -12.55 -7.87
CA GLY A 139 11.59 -13.20 -9.17
C GLY A 139 12.40 -12.32 -10.11
N LEU A 140 13.37 -11.56 -9.59
CA LEU A 140 14.28 -10.71 -10.35
C LEU A 140 15.75 -11.18 -10.26
N GLU A 141 16.01 -12.38 -9.75
CA GLU A 141 17.36 -12.91 -9.54
C GLU A 141 18.21 -12.92 -10.81
N LYS A 142 17.62 -13.23 -11.96
CA LYS A 142 18.31 -13.27 -13.25
C LYS A 142 18.78 -11.88 -13.75
N TRP A 143 18.23 -10.80 -13.18
CA TRP A 143 18.51 -9.43 -13.58
C TRP A 143 19.48 -8.70 -12.66
N MET A 144 20.00 -9.36 -11.61
CA MET A 144 20.78 -8.71 -10.53
C MET A 144 21.92 -7.84 -11.04
N THR A 145 22.64 -8.29 -12.05
CA THR A 145 23.82 -7.62 -12.62
C THR A 145 23.49 -6.63 -13.73
N ASN A 146 22.26 -6.65 -14.26
CA ASN A 146 21.81 -5.74 -15.30
C ASN A 146 21.58 -4.35 -14.74
N ARG A 147 21.67 -3.32 -15.57
CA ARG A 147 21.24 -1.97 -15.20
C ARG A 147 19.71 -1.90 -15.13
N ALA A 148 19.21 -1.11 -14.20
CA ALA A 148 17.76 -0.92 -14.07
C ALA A 148 17.13 -0.32 -15.34
N SER A 149 17.88 0.40 -16.17
CA SER A 149 17.43 0.93 -17.47
C SER A 149 17.12 -0.13 -18.52
N GLU A 150 17.57 -1.37 -18.33
CA GLU A 150 17.40 -2.49 -19.26
C GLU A 150 16.11 -3.31 -18.95
N LEU A 151 15.47 -3.04 -17.83
CA LEU A 151 14.29 -3.76 -17.40
C LEU A 151 13.03 -3.36 -18.19
N THR A 152 12.15 -4.33 -18.38
CA THR A 152 10.78 -4.07 -18.87
C THR A 152 9.97 -3.29 -17.83
N LEU A 153 8.85 -2.68 -18.24
CA LEU A 153 7.97 -1.98 -17.29
C LEU A 153 7.46 -2.90 -16.17
N THR A 154 7.13 -4.15 -16.50
CA THR A 154 6.71 -5.15 -15.50
C THR A 154 7.82 -5.46 -14.50
N ASP A 155 9.06 -5.65 -14.98
CA ASP A 155 10.20 -5.90 -14.09
C ASP A 155 10.59 -4.65 -13.28
N LEU A 156 10.42 -3.45 -13.83
CA LEU A 156 10.58 -2.18 -13.09
C LEU A 156 9.59 -2.06 -11.94
N LYS A 157 8.33 -2.47 -12.11
CA LYS A 157 7.36 -2.51 -11.01
C LYS A 157 7.78 -3.50 -9.92
N ARG A 158 8.29 -4.68 -10.31
CA ARG A 158 8.85 -5.64 -9.34
C ARG A 158 10.09 -5.08 -8.64
N LEU A 159 10.92 -4.32 -9.33
CA LEU A 159 12.08 -3.65 -8.74
C LEU A 159 11.65 -2.61 -7.69
N GLU A 160 10.61 -1.81 -7.95
CA GLU A 160 10.06 -0.87 -6.95
C GLU A 160 9.54 -1.62 -5.71
N LEU A 161 8.85 -2.75 -5.91
CA LEU A 161 8.43 -3.61 -4.81
C LEU A 161 9.65 -4.17 -4.03
N ALA A 162 10.68 -4.64 -4.73
CA ALA A 162 11.91 -5.13 -4.11
C ALA A 162 12.61 -4.05 -3.28
N LYS A 163 12.72 -2.82 -3.81
CA LYS A 163 13.29 -1.67 -3.08
C LYS A 163 12.53 -1.37 -1.79
N ALA A 164 11.19 -1.39 -1.85
CA ALA A 164 10.34 -1.17 -0.68
C ALA A 164 10.46 -2.32 0.34
N LEU A 165 10.50 -3.57 -0.11
CA LEU A 165 10.71 -4.73 0.76
C LEU A 165 12.09 -4.73 1.42
N ALA A 166 13.13 -4.29 0.71
CA ALA A 166 14.49 -4.21 1.24
C ALA A 166 14.63 -3.20 2.38
N MET A 167 13.67 -2.30 2.56
CA MET A 167 13.61 -1.41 3.72
C MET A 167 13.20 -2.12 5.01
N ASP A 168 12.93 -3.44 5.01
CA ASP A 168 12.42 -4.22 6.16
C ASP A 168 11.15 -3.63 6.77
N PRO A 169 10.09 -3.42 5.99
CA PRO A 169 8.90 -2.77 6.50
C PRO A 169 8.09 -3.70 7.40
N GLU A 170 7.53 -3.12 8.48
CA GLU A 170 6.41 -3.73 9.22
C GLU A 170 5.07 -3.40 8.54
N LEU A 171 4.98 -2.24 7.86
CA LEU A 171 3.85 -1.80 7.05
C LEU A 171 4.31 -1.39 5.66
N LEU A 172 3.76 -2.04 4.65
CA LEU A 172 4.06 -1.75 3.24
C LEU A 172 2.81 -1.27 2.50
N PHE A 173 2.90 -0.07 1.92
CA PHE A 173 1.88 0.48 1.02
C PHE A 173 2.15 0.03 -0.41
N LEU A 174 1.17 -0.62 -1.02
CA LEU A 174 1.16 -1.02 -2.43
C LEU A 174 0.15 -0.16 -3.18
N ASP A 175 0.64 0.69 -4.08
CA ASP A 175 -0.19 1.66 -4.83
C ASP A 175 -0.24 1.24 -6.31
N GLU A 176 -1.37 0.66 -6.74
CA GLU A 176 -1.68 0.22 -8.11
C GLU A 176 -0.60 -0.67 -8.75
N VAL A 177 -0.05 -1.62 -7.99
CA VAL A 177 1.03 -2.49 -8.47
C VAL A 177 0.58 -3.48 -9.53
N MET A 178 -0.74 -3.76 -9.63
CA MET A 178 -1.34 -4.66 -10.62
C MET A 178 -1.91 -3.94 -11.85
N ALA A 179 -1.83 -2.61 -11.90
CA ALA A 179 -2.33 -1.84 -13.04
C ALA A 179 -1.60 -2.24 -14.35
N GLY A 180 -2.36 -2.53 -15.41
CA GLY A 180 -1.84 -2.90 -16.72
C GLY A 180 -1.33 -4.35 -16.84
N LEU A 181 -1.48 -5.19 -15.82
CA LEU A 181 -1.17 -6.61 -15.87
C LEU A 181 -2.33 -7.40 -16.51
N ASN A 182 -1.99 -8.48 -17.23
CA ASN A 182 -2.98 -9.43 -17.71
C ASN A 182 -3.46 -10.36 -16.58
N GLN A 183 -4.51 -11.19 -16.83
CA GLN A 183 -5.12 -12.05 -15.80
C GLN A 183 -4.13 -13.02 -15.14
N THR A 184 -3.22 -13.60 -15.93
CA THR A 184 -2.19 -14.52 -15.41
C THR A 184 -1.18 -13.79 -14.53
N GLU A 185 -0.77 -12.60 -14.94
CA GLU A 185 0.16 -11.75 -14.18
C GLU A 185 -0.49 -11.24 -12.88
N ILE A 186 -1.78 -10.87 -12.91
CA ILE A 186 -2.55 -10.51 -11.71
C ILE A 186 -2.55 -11.69 -10.72
N GLY A 187 -2.81 -12.92 -11.17
CA GLY A 187 -2.74 -14.10 -10.30
C GLY A 187 -1.39 -14.25 -9.61
N ARG A 188 -0.29 -14.14 -10.38
CA ARG A 188 1.08 -14.20 -9.84
C ARG A 188 1.38 -13.06 -8.87
N ALA A 189 0.90 -11.84 -9.17
CA ALA A 189 1.07 -10.70 -8.27
C ALA A 189 0.30 -10.89 -6.96
N MET A 190 -0.94 -11.42 -7.00
CA MET A 190 -1.71 -11.76 -5.81
C MET A 190 -0.99 -12.79 -4.94
N ASP A 191 -0.41 -13.83 -5.54
CA ASP A 191 0.34 -14.86 -4.79
C ASP A 191 1.61 -14.27 -4.16
N LEU A 192 2.32 -13.40 -4.88
CA LEU A 192 3.48 -12.68 -4.33
C LEU A 192 3.08 -11.82 -3.14
N ILE A 193 1.99 -11.04 -3.24
CA ILE A 193 1.47 -10.19 -2.16
C ILE A 193 1.10 -11.03 -0.93
N ARG A 194 0.41 -12.15 -1.12
CA ARG A 194 0.09 -13.09 -0.02
C ARG A 194 1.35 -13.65 0.63
N ASN A 195 2.38 -14.02 -0.15
CA ASN A 195 3.64 -14.52 0.38
C ASN A 195 4.40 -13.47 1.18
N ILE A 196 4.38 -12.21 0.74
CA ILE A 196 4.93 -11.08 1.49
C ILE A 196 4.20 -10.92 2.82
N ASN A 197 2.87 -10.95 2.82
CA ASN A 197 2.08 -10.85 4.05
C ASN A 197 2.37 -12.02 5.01
N ARG A 198 2.40 -13.26 4.51
CA ARG A 198 2.74 -14.46 5.30
C ARG A 198 4.15 -14.40 5.92
N SER A 199 5.05 -13.61 5.35
CA SER A 199 6.37 -13.36 5.96
C SER A 199 6.34 -12.36 7.12
N GLY A 200 5.15 -11.88 7.53
CA GLY A 200 4.94 -11.00 8.67
C GLY A 200 4.78 -9.51 8.33
N VAL A 201 4.76 -9.15 7.04
CA VAL A 201 4.57 -7.76 6.61
C VAL A 201 3.07 -7.43 6.56
N THR A 202 2.66 -6.38 7.26
CA THR A 202 1.32 -5.79 7.15
C THR A 202 1.19 -5.04 5.84
N LEU A 203 0.09 -5.20 5.11
CA LEU A 203 -0.07 -4.61 3.79
C LEU A 203 -1.26 -3.64 3.75
N PHE A 204 -1.04 -2.50 3.12
CA PHE A 204 -2.08 -1.55 2.74
C PHE A 204 -2.08 -1.48 1.20
N VAL A 205 -3.15 -1.93 0.58
CA VAL A 205 -3.20 -2.14 -0.87
C VAL A 205 -4.24 -1.21 -1.49
N ILE A 206 -3.80 -0.31 -2.38
CA ILE A 206 -4.68 0.48 -3.25
C ILE A 206 -4.70 -0.19 -4.61
N GLU A 207 -5.86 -0.58 -5.08
CA GLU A 207 -6.04 -1.19 -6.39
C GLU A 207 -7.40 -0.83 -7.00
N HIS A 208 -7.44 -0.81 -8.33
CA HIS A 208 -8.68 -0.65 -9.10
C HIS A 208 -9.22 -1.98 -9.63
N VAL A 209 -8.42 -3.04 -9.57
CA VAL A 209 -8.83 -4.39 -9.98
C VAL A 209 -9.61 -5.03 -8.85
N MET A 210 -10.95 -4.87 -8.87
CA MET A 210 -11.84 -5.36 -7.80
C MET A 210 -11.61 -6.84 -7.48
N LYS A 211 -11.47 -7.70 -8.50
CA LYS A 211 -11.20 -9.13 -8.30
C LYS A 211 -9.94 -9.38 -7.46
N ALA A 212 -8.89 -8.58 -7.66
CA ALA A 212 -7.65 -8.71 -6.91
C ALA A 212 -7.84 -8.29 -5.45
N ILE A 213 -8.39 -7.10 -5.20
CA ILE A 213 -8.67 -6.60 -3.85
C ILE A 213 -9.55 -7.58 -3.08
N MET A 214 -10.64 -8.03 -3.69
CA MET A 214 -11.57 -8.98 -3.07
C MET A 214 -10.90 -10.32 -2.74
N GLY A 215 -9.91 -10.72 -3.55
CA GLY A 215 -9.25 -12.01 -3.38
C GLY A 215 -8.10 -12.00 -2.37
N ILE A 216 -7.50 -10.86 -2.06
CA ILE A 216 -6.33 -10.80 -1.16
C ILE A 216 -6.58 -10.10 0.17
N SER A 217 -7.56 -9.20 0.26
CA SER A 217 -7.77 -8.37 1.45
C SER A 217 -8.55 -9.10 2.53
N ASP A 218 -8.10 -8.95 3.78
CA ASP A 218 -8.84 -9.40 4.96
C ASP A 218 -10.00 -8.45 5.27
N ARG A 219 -9.76 -7.15 5.04
CA ARG A 219 -10.70 -6.06 5.27
C ARG A 219 -10.52 -5.00 4.18
N VAL A 220 -11.62 -4.31 3.84
CA VAL A 220 -11.64 -3.24 2.84
C VAL A 220 -12.19 -1.97 3.44
N VAL A 221 -11.56 -0.85 3.12
CA VAL A 221 -12.03 0.52 3.40
C VAL A 221 -12.38 1.19 2.08
N VAL A 222 -13.53 1.85 2.03
CA VAL A 222 -13.98 2.61 0.87
C VAL A 222 -13.90 4.10 1.16
N LEU A 223 -13.15 4.80 0.31
CA LEU A 223 -13.08 6.26 0.34
C LEU A 223 -13.92 6.84 -0.80
N HIS A 224 -14.65 7.93 -0.50
CA HIS A 224 -15.39 8.71 -1.47
C HIS A 224 -15.38 10.19 -1.07
N PHE A 225 -14.96 11.08 -1.99
CA PHE A 225 -14.79 12.52 -1.75
C PHE A 225 -14.07 12.84 -0.42
N GLY A 226 -12.98 12.13 -0.14
CA GLY A 226 -12.14 12.32 1.04
C GLY A 226 -12.74 11.79 2.36
N LYS A 227 -13.85 11.07 2.33
CA LYS A 227 -14.49 10.45 3.50
C LYS A 227 -14.44 8.93 3.42
N LYS A 228 -14.33 8.27 4.58
CA LYS A 228 -14.57 6.84 4.68
C LYS A 228 -16.08 6.60 4.71
N ILE A 229 -16.61 5.92 3.69
CA ILE A 229 -18.04 5.63 3.57
C ILE A 229 -18.38 4.20 4.02
N ALA A 230 -17.42 3.26 3.88
CA ALA A 230 -17.64 1.89 4.31
C ALA A 230 -16.34 1.26 4.77
N GLU A 231 -16.46 0.23 5.64
CA GLU A 231 -15.38 -0.61 6.12
C GLU A 231 -15.94 -1.97 6.54
N GLY A 232 -15.25 -3.06 6.23
CA GLY A 232 -15.68 -4.42 6.58
C GLY A 232 -15.01 -5.48 5.72
N LYS A 233 -15.54 -6.71 5.79
CA LYS A 233 -15.09 -7.78 4.89
C LYS A 233 -15.37 -7.43 3.43
N PRO A 234 -14.48 -7.82 2.51
CA PRO A 234 -14.61 -7.45 1.10
C PRO A 234 -16.02 -7.70 0.53
N GLN A 235 -16.58 -8.90 0.74
CA GLN A 235 -17.89 -9.31 0.21
C GLN A 235 -19.04 -8.45 0.76
N GLU A 236 -18.99 -8.12 2.04
CA GLU A 236 -20.03 -7.30 2.70
C GLU A 236 -19.99 -5.84 2.23
N VAL A 237 -18.78 -5.32 1.98
CA VAL A 237 -18.56 -3.91 1.63
C VAL A 237 -19.06 -3.60 0.21
N ILE A 238 -18.83 -4.48 -0.76
CA ILE A 238 -19.22 -4.23 -2.15
C ILE A 238 -20.74 -4.27 -2.39
N GLU A 239 -21.48 -4.90 -1.46
CA GLU A 239 -22.95 -5.00 -1.53
C GLU A 239 -23.63 -3.79 -0.89
N ARG A 240 -22.88 -2.91 -0.22
CA ARG A 240 -23.47 -1.74 0.44
C ARG A 240 -23.98 -0.71 -0.57
N PRO A 241 -25.20 -0.20 -0.41
CA PRO A 241 -25.79 0.76 -1.35
C PRO A 241 -24.92 2.00 -1.57
N GLU A 242 -24.32 2.54 -0.50
CA GLU A 242 -23.45 3.72 -0.57
C GLU A 242 -22.17 3.45 -1.37
N VAL A 243 -21.66 2.20 -1.39
CA VAL A 243 -20.50 1.80 -2.17
C VAL A 243 -20.87 1.64 -3.64
N ILE A 244 -22.00 0.99 -3.91
CA ILE A 244 -22.54 0.83 -5.27
C ILE A 244 -22.78 2.21 -5.89
N GLU A 245 -23.38 3.13 -5.13
CA GLU A 245 -23.66 4.50 -5.58
C GLU A 245 -22.37 5.29 -5.88
N ALA A 246 -21.34 5.16 -5.04
CA ALA A 246 -20.05 5.82 -5.24
C ALA A 246 -19.35 5.39 -6.54
N TYR A 247 -19.53 4.14 -6.98
CA TYR A 247 -18.89 3.61 -8.19
C TYR A 247 -19.72 3.77 -9.45
N LEU A 248 -21.03 3.62 -9.36
CA LEU A 248 -21.94 3.61 -10.52
C LEU A 248 -22.69 4.92 -10.72
N GLY A 249 -22.63 5.83 -9.73
CA GLY A 249 -23.34 7.09 -9.71
C GLY A 249 -24.82 6.95 -9.30
N GLU A 250 -25.40 8.04 -8.78
CA GLU A 250 -26.78 8.07 -8.23
C GLU A 250 -27.86 7.53 -9.19
N ARG A 251 -27.74 7.83 -10.49
CA ARG A 251 -28.75 7.40 -11.48
C ARG A 251 -28.82 5.89 -11.63
N PHE A 252 -27.68 5.20 -11.53
CA PHE A 252 -27.64 3.74 -11.63
C PHE A 252 -28.07 3.07 -10.34
N ALA A 253 -27.67 3.63 -9.19
CA ALA A 253 -28.07 3.13 -7.88
C ALA A 253 -29.59 3.16 -7.69
N ARG A 254 -30.28 4.21 -8.16
CA ARG A 254 -31.75 4.29 -8.17
C ARG A 254 -32.40 3.19 -9.02
N ARG A 255 -31.81 2.85 -10.17
CA ARG A 255 -32.30 1.74 -11.01
C ARG A 255 -32.17 0.38 -10.31
N VAL A 256 -31.05 0.12 -9.64
CA VAL A 256 -30.83 -1.14 -8.92
C VAL A 256 -31.74 -1.27 -7.71
N ARG A 257 -32.11 -0.14 -7.05
CA ARG A 257 -33.08 -0.12 -5.93
C ARG A 257 -34.54 -0.25 -6.36
N GLY A 258 -34.83 -0.31 -7.66
CA GLY A 258 -36.22 -0.34 -8.16
C GLY A 258 -36.98 0.98 -7.99
N GLU A 259 -36.30 2.08 -7.65
CA GLU A 259 -36.88 3.41 -7.41
C GLU A 259 -37.01 4.25 -8.71
N GLY A 260 -36.78 3.66 -9.85
CA GLY A 260 -36.78 4.32 -11.14
C GLY A 260 -37.90 3.87 -12.03
N ASN A 261 -39.10 4.42 -11.85
CA ASN A 261 -40.00 4.91 -12.89
C ASN A 261 -41.35 5.34 -12.29
N HIS A 262 -41.49 6.61 -12.00
CA HIS A 262 -42.78 7.24 -12.21
C HIS A 262 -42.58 8.33 -13.26
N PRO A 263 -43.49 8.39 -14.28
CA PRO A 263 -43.41 9.26 -15.42
C PRO A 263 -43.47 10.74 -15.08
#